data_06f3b06a5e79bd0f65214543bdcdf412
#
_entry.id   06f3b06a5e79bd0f65214543bdcdf412
#
_cell.length_a   1.000
_cell.length_b   1.000
_cell.length_c   1.000
_cell.angle_alpha   90.00
_cell.angle_beta   90.00
_cell.angle_gamma   90.00
#
_symmetry.space_group_name_H-M   'P 1'
#
loop_
_entity.id
_entity.type
_entity.pdbx_description
1 polymer ?
#
loop_
_entity_poly.entity_id
_entity_poly.type
_entity_poly.pdbx_seq_one_letter_code
_entity_poly.pdbx_strand_id
1 'polypeptide(L)'
;MSYIGNQVGNRFVASQAATRFSGNGSNKVFTLEHSVGSDEDILVSVDGVIQEPSISYVVSDGTTLTFQGSDAPSNGTNNIFVCYLFRTVATVNHPATSALSATSGTFSGAITGGGTFTPGGNIVIPDAGNIGSASDTDAISISSGGVVNFTQSPTGGPLVKLVDQAISTSDGTFVVNNSFINSTYDSYLFLYEIHTSTEDERQLQVKFYLTTTASGDAGSIISGNHHSYGNSQLGMNSSTAAYRSQNYTSSYGVIGTDEIGNTTGEGGAFHGILQNVNTTDAPVAFNGQGSFSDEDANHKAFTFHVGMDPGTYSAYYCRGILFQFSGGQHTGKFKLYGFN
;
A
#
# COMPACT_ATOMS: atom_id res chain seq x y z
N MET A 1 37.59 4.33 45.78
CA MET A 1 36.63 3.21 45.77
C MET A 1 35.41 3.64 45.00
N SER A 2 35.08 2.88 43.96
CA SER A 2 33.88 3.16 43.17
C SER A 2 32.65 2.72 44.00
N TYR A 3 31.70 3.61 44.16
CA TYR A 3 30.43 3.30 44.85
C TYR A 3 29.63 2.32 44.00
N ILE A 4 29.48 1.09 44.51
CA ILE A 4 28.66 0.06 43.90
C ILE A 4 27.25 0.17 44.49
N GLY A 5 26.47 1.05 43.95
CA GLY A 5 25.07 1.22 44.32
C GLY A 5 24.38 2.13 43.30
N ASN A 6 23.06 2.04 43.18
CA ASN A 6 22.29 2.97 42.41
C ASN A 6 22.64 4.39 42.87
N GLN A 7 23.03 5.28 41.92
CA GLN A 7 23.18 6.68 42.24
C GLN A 7 21.93 7.16 42.96
N VAL A 8 22.12 7.77 44.13
CA VAL A 8 21.08 8.47 44.87
C VAL A 8 20.78 9.80 44.10
N GLY A 9 20.55 9.63 42.82
CA GLY A 9 20.17 10.75 41.97
C GLY A 9 18.67 10.99 42.06
N ASN A 10 18.31 12.10 42.62
CA ASN A 10 16.98 12.75 42.47
C ASN A 10 15.76 11.82 42.69
N ARG A 11 15.83 10.88 43.65
CA ARG A 11 14.66 10.16 44.12
C ARG A 11 13.78 10.96 45.09
N PHE A 12 14.28 12.11 45.51
CA PHE A 12 13.51 13.06 46.32
C PHE A 12 12.95 14.13 45.37
N VAL A 13 11.84 13.83 44.71
CA VAL A 13 10.86 14.87 44.41
C VAL A 13 10.61 15.54 45.75
N ALA A 14 10.65 16.88 45.84
CA ALA A 14 10.35 17.60 47.08
C ALA A 14 9.07 17.01 47.68
N SER A 15 9.27 16.10 48.62
CA SER A 15 8.25 15.11 48.94
C SER A 15 7.34 15.57 50.07
N GLN A 16 7.67 16.72 50.67
CA GLN A 16 6.91 17.26 51.75
C GLN A 16 6.34 18.62 51.32
N ALA A 17 5.11 18.56 50.87
CA ALA A 17 4.27 19.75 50.78
C ALA A 17 3.34 19.81 51.96
N ALA A 18 2.99 20.98 52.36
CA ALA A 18 1.99 21.21 53.36
C ALA A 18 0.98 22.26 52.86
N THR A 19 -0.29 21.98 53.02
CA THR A 19 -1.37 22.89 52.67
C THR A 19 -2.07 23.34 53.95
N ARG A 20 -2.54 24.57 53.97
CA ARG A 20 -3.32 25.11 55.07
C ARG A 20 -4.69 25.57 54.61
N PHE A 21 -5.68 25.26 55.37
CA PHE A 21 -7.06 25.71 55.17
C PHE A 21 -7.55 26.45 56.37
N SER A 22 -8.55 27.27 56.18
CA SER A 22 -9.26 28.02 57.23
C SER A 22 -10.61 27.39 57.46
N GLY A 23 -10.85 26.89 58.66
CA GLY A 23 -12.13 26.39 59.10
C GLY A 23 -13.12 27.56 59.28
N ASN A 24 -14.41 27.31 59.10
CA ASN A 24 -15.49 28.30 59.30
C ASN A 24 -16.61 27.80 60.25
N GLY A 25 -16.41 26.65 60.88
CA GLY A 25 -17.41 26.04 61.74
C GLY A 25 -18.58 25.37 61.04
N SER A 26 -18.58 25.33 59.71
CA SER A 26 -19.70 24.80 58.92
C SER A 26 -19.24 23.91 57.78
N ASN A 27 -18.12 24.26 57.11
CA ASN A 27 -17.57 23.47 56.00
C ASN A 27 -16.76 22.29 56.48
N LYS A 28 -17.06 21.12 55.96
CA LYS A 28 -16.35 19.87 56.24
C LYS A 28 -15.49 19.38 55.08
N VAL A 29 -15.65 19.99 53.89
CA VAL A 29 -15.02 19.51 52.65
C VAL A 29 -13.97 20.49 52.16
N PHE A 30 -12.76 19.99 51.95
CA PHE A 30 -11.60 20.77 51.47
C PHE A 30 -10.93 20.06 50.30
N THR A 31 -10.50 20.80 49.29
CA THR A 31 -9.80 20.26 48.15
C THR A 31 -8.30 20.28 48.40
N LEU A 32 -7.65 19.14 48.39
CA LEU A 32 -6.21 19.01 48.54
C LEU A 32 -5.49 19.55 47.31
N GLU A 33 -4.34 20.17 47.49
CA GLU A 33 -3.51 20.67 46.39
C GLU A 33 -2.78 19.54 45.64
N HIS A 34 -2.60 18.41 46.32
CA HIS A 34 -1.92 17.24 45.77
C HIS A 34 -2.75 15.98 45.98
N SER A 35 -2.81 15.13 44.95
CA SER A 35 -3.51 13.85 45.02
C SER A 35 -2.75 12.88 45.92
N VAL A 36 -3.49 12.10 46.71
CA VAL A 36 -3.00 11.05 47.61
C VAL A 36 -3.73 9.73 47.33
N GLY A 37 -3.14 8.61 47.74
CA GLY A 37 -3.70 7.28 47.48
C GLY A 37 -4.71 6.83 48.52
N SER A 38 -4.53 7.30 49.75
CA SER A 38 -5.41 6.99 50.87
C SER A 38 -5.39 8.05 51.93
N ASP A 39 -6.28 7.93 52.97
CA ASP A 39 -6.39 8.84 54.12
C ASP A 39 -5.10 8.88 54.92
N GLU A 40 -4.36 7.77 54.98
CA GLU A 40 -3.12 7.59 55.74
C GLU A 40 -1.91 8.27 55.08
N ASP A 41 -2.04 8.67 53.84
CA ASP A 41 -0.97 9.36 53.08
C ASP A 41 -0.81 10.83 53.49
N ILE A 42 -1.70 11.34 54.35
CA ILE A 42 -1.64 12.68 54.90
C ILE A 42 -1.76 12.69 56.43
N LEU A 43 -1.12 13.68 57.02
CA LEU A 43 -1.32 13.99 58.44
C LEU A 43 -2.11 15.31 58.48
N VAL A 44 -3.28 15.24 59.09
CA VAL A 44 -4.18 16.40 59.28
C VAL A 44 -4.18 16.82 60.72
N SER A 45 -4.08 18.14 60.95
CA SER A 45 -4.35 18.70 62.28
C SER A 45 -5.36 19.87 62.17
N VAL A 46 -6.21 20.01 63.20
CA VAL A 46 -7.12 21.10 63.36
C VAL A 46 -6.82 21.78 64.68
N ASP A 47 -6.55 23.08 64.70
CA ASP A 47 -6.15 23.87 65.86
C ASP A 47 -4.95 23.23 66.63
N GLY A 48 -4.03 22.58 65.87
CA GLY A 48 -2.86 21.89 66.43
C GLY A 48 -3.11 20.47 66.93
N VAL A 49 -4.35 19.97 66.92
CA VAL A 49 -4.71 18.62 67.31
C VAL A 49 -4.73 17.72 66.11
N ILE A 50 -3.93 16.61 66.16
CA ILE A 50 -3.88 15.62 65.13
C ILE A 50 -5.20 14.88 65.00
N GLN A 51 -5.67 14.72 63.78
CA GLN A 51 -6.90 14.03 63.41
C GLN A 51 -6.57 12.60 62.97
N GLU A 52 -7.38 11.63 63.37
CA GLU A 52 -7.18 10.22 63.01
C GLU A 52 -7.73 9.94 61.63
N PRO A 53 -6.86 9.36 60.71
CA PRO A 53 -7.32 8.99 59.37
C PRO A 53 -8.44 7.93 59.43
N SER A 54 -9.34 7.96 58.43
CA SER A 54 -10.50 7.07 58.30
C SER A 54 -11.58 7.18 59.39
N ILE A 55 -11.28 7.86 60.51
CA ILE A 55 -12.21 8.11 61.63
C ILE A 55 -12.62 9.57 61.69
N SER A 56 -11.67 10.50 61.81
CA SER A 56 -11.91 11.93 61.91
C SER A 56 -12.06 12.59 60.53
N TYR A 57 -11.43 12.01 59.55
CA TYR A 57 -11.52 12.47 58.15
C TYR A 57 -11.31 11.29 57.15
N VAL A 58 -11.80 11.48 55.94
CA VAL A 58 -11.55 10.59 54.81
C VAL A 58 -11.12 11.39 53.60
N VAL A 59 -10.39 10.81 52.67
CA VAL A 59 -10.07 11.38 51.35
C VAL A 59 -10.73 10.55 50.27
N SER A 60 -11.77 11.05 49.69
CA SER A 60 -12.41 10.45 48.51
C SER A 60 -11.74 10.98 47.23
N ASP A 61 -11.73 10.17 46.16
CA ASP A 61 -11.15 10.50 44.83
C ASP A 61 -9.67 10.95 44.84
N GLY A 62 -8.99 10.81 45.95
CA GLY A 62 -7.59 11.19 46.11
C GLY A 62 -7.35 12.68 46.31
N THR A 63 -8.36 13.55 46.22
CA THR A 63 -8.22 15.01 46.33
C THR A 63 -9.25 15.69 47.24
N THR A 64 -10.32 14.99 47.63
CA THR A 64 -11.38 15.56 48.48
C THR A 64 -11.27 15.12 49.88
N LEU A 65 -10.70 15.98 50.75
CA LEU A 65 -10.64 15.77 52.22
C LEU A 65 -11.99 16.12 52.81
N THR A 66 -12.61 15.17 53.52
CA THR A 66 -13.91 15.36 54.20
C THR A 66 -13.78 14.97 55.67
N PHE A 67 -14.05 15.95 56.57
CA PHE A 67 -14.12 15.67 58.00
C PHE A 67 -15.39 14.91 58.32
N GLN A 68 -15.21 13.86 59.12
CA GLN A 68 -16.29 13.00 59.60
C GLN A 68 -16.83 13.53 60.93
N GLY A 69 -17.90 12.92 61.44
CA GLY A 69 -18.51 13.36 62.70
C GLY A 69 -19.56 14.44 62.54
N SER A 70 -20.08 14.95 63.67
CA SER A 70 -21.16 15.96 63.71
C SER A 70 -20.66 17.36 63.37
N ASP A 71 -19.43 17.69 63.79
CA ASP A 71 -18.94 19.07 63.79
C ASP A 71 -17.94 19.34 62.67
N ALA A 72 -18.05 20.50 62.10
CA ALA A 72 -17.06 21.00 61.14
C ALA A 72 -15.86 21.60 61.91
N PRO A 73 -14.64 21.67 61.28
CA PRO A 73 -13.52 22.40 61.87
C PRO A 73 -13.91 23.81 62.31
N SER A 74 -13.42 24.13 63.52
CA SER A 74 -13.73 25.46 64.14
C SER A 74 -13.39 26.65 63.24
N ASN A 75 -14.04 27.78 63.50
CA ASN A 75 -13.68 29.00 62.76
C ASN A 75 -12.28 29.48 63.15
N GLY A 76 -11.38 29.55 62.19
CA GLY A 76 -10.01 30.01 62.40
C GLY A 76 -9.25 30.20 61.07
N THR A 77 -8.26 31.09 61.09
CA THR A 77 -7.41 31.36 59.92
C THR A 77 -6.22 30.37 59.92
N ASN A 78 -6.07 29.59 58.83
CA ASN A 78 -5.00 28.62 58.67
C ASN A 78 -4.92 27.58 59.79
N ASN A 79 -6.05 27.30 60.43
CA ASN A 79 -6.12 26.41 61.58
C ASN A 79 -6.22 24.92 61.21
N ILE A 80 -6.41 24.60 59.94
CA ILE A 80 -6.33 23.27 59.41
C ILE A 80 -4.98 23.11 58.68
N PHE A 81 -4.17 22.19 59.12
CA PHE A 81 -2.87 21.91 58.50
C PHE A 81 -2.87 20.48 57.96
N VAL A 82 -2.47 20.34 56.70
CA VAL A 82 -2.31 19.05 56.01
C VAL A 82 -0.86 18.88 55.60
N CYS A 83 -0.19 17.85 56.08
CA CYS A 83 1.14 17.47 55.66
C CYS A 83 1.05 16.19 54.81
N TYR A 84 1.56 16.24 53.59
CA TYR A 84 1.57 15.08 52.69
C TYR A 84 2.76 14.19 53.06
N LEU A 85 2.48 13.02 53.60
CA LEU A 85 3.46 12.00 53.91
C LEU A 85 3.88 11.26 52.64
N PHE A 86 2.88 10.89 51.81
CA PHE A 86 3.04 10.35 50.50
C PHE A 86 2.14 11.10 49.50
N ARG A 87 2.52 11.11 48.22
CA ARG A 87 1.74 11.68 47.15
C ARG A 87 1.64 10.65 46.04
N THR A 88 0.43 10.39 45.59
CA THR A 88 0.19 9.57 44.41
C THR A 88 0.55 10.38 43.18
N VAL A 89 1.47 9.91 42.40
CA VAL A 89 1.73 10.48 41.07
C VAL A 89 0.77 9.76 40.11
N ALA A 90 -0.38 10.36 39.82
CA ALA A 90 -1.37 9.77 38.93
C ALA A 90 -0.85 9.58 37.51
N THR A 91 0.17 10.36 37.11
CA THR A 91 0.88 10.23 35.83
C THR A 91 2.34 10.52 36.04
N VAL A 92 3.21 9.69 35.48
CA VAL A 92 4.62 10.02 35.32
C VAL A 92 4.69 11.08 34.22
N ASN A 93 4.71 12.37 34.61
CA ASN A 93 4.97 13.45 33.69
C ASN A 93 6.44 13.33 33.22
N HIS A 94 6.64 12.70 32.07
CA HIS A 94 7.92 12.73 31.39
C HIS A 94 8.13 14.16 30.84
N PRO A 95 9.25 14.84 31.16
CA PRO A 95 9.49 16.17 30.59
C PRO A 95 9.42 16.15 29.07
N ALA A 96 8.65 17.07 28.47
CA ALA A 96 8.41 17.11 27.04
C ALA A 96 9.69 17.24 26.17
N THR A 97 10.78 17.67 26.78
CA THR A 97 12.09 17.89 26.12
C THR A 97 13.11 16.76 26.35
N SER A 98 12.78 15.76 27.14
CA SER A 98 13.70 14.68 27.47
C SER A 98 13.33 13.39 26.71
N ALA A 99 14.33 12.66 26.21
CA ALA A 99 14.09 11.35 25.61
C ALA A 99 13.69 10.33 26.68
N LEU A 100 12.64 9.55 26.44
CA LEU A 100 12.30 8.39 27.29
C LEU A 100 13.30 7.27 26.99
N SER A 101 14.15 6.93 27.95
CA SER A 101 15.06 5.79 27.89
C SER A 101 14.52 4.67 28.77
N ALA A 102 14.06 3.58 28.15
CA ALA A 102 13.56 2.40 28.84
C ALA A 102 14.08 1.15 28.13
N THR A 103 14.39 0.09 28.90
CA THR A 103 14.80 -1.20 28.35
C THR A 103 13.63 -1.99 27.75
N SER A 104 12.40 -1.69 28.18
CA SER A 104 11.17 -2.26 27.64
C SER A 104 10.00 -1.31 27.91
N GLY A 105 8.98 -1.36 27.09
CA GLY A 105 7.73 -0.61 27.27
C GLY A 105 6.56 -1.34 26.64
N THR A 106 5.39 -1.31 27.33
CA THR A 106 4.12 -1.80 26.78
C THR A 106 3.18 -0.62 26.64
N PHE A 107 2.65 -0.42 25.45
CA PHE A 107 1.67 0.61 25.15
C PHE A 107 0.32 -0.08 24.92
N SER A 108 -0.68 0.25 25.73
CA SER A 108 -2.04 -0.28 25.61
C SER A 108 -2.91 0.52 24.62
N GLY A 109 -2.39 1.62 24.10
CA GLY A 109 -3.05 2.49 23.14
C GLY A 109 -2.14 2.85 21.95
N ALA A 110 -2.63 3.73 21.09
CA ALA A 110 -1.88 4.19 19.92
C ALA A 110 -0.61 4.95 20.34
N ILE A 111 0.50 4.70 19.63
CA ILE A 111 1.71 5.53 19.71
C ILE A 111 1.54 6.64 18.67
N THR A 112 1.35 7.89 19.17
CA THR A 112 1.19 9.05 18.30
C THR A 112 2.44 9.90 18.36
N GLY A 113 3.05 10.21 17.24
CA GLY A 113 4.24 11.06 17.16
C GLY A 113 4.34 11.76 15.81
N GLY A 114 4.93 12.96 15.79
CA GLY A 114 5.18 13.73 14.57
C GLY A 114 6.53 13.42 13.90
N GLY A 115 7.30 12.46 14.42
CA GLY A 115 8.64 12.12 13.95
C GLY A 115 8.73 10.72 13.35
N THR A 116 9.94 10.35 12.96
CA THR A 116 10.24 9.02 12.42
C THR A 116 10.27 7.98 13.53
N PHE A 117 9.64 6.84 13.31
CA PHE A 117 9.79 5.65 14.13
C PHE A 117 10.98 4.84 13.61
N THR A 118 12.07 4.78 14.39
CA THR A 118 13.29 4.06 14.04
C THR A 118 13.51 2.89 15.00
N PRO A 119 13.05 1.68 14.68
CA PRO A 119 13.30 0.49 15.52
C PRO A 119 14.74 0.02 15.35
N GLY A 120 15.36 -0.45 16.43
CA GLY A 120 16.69 -1.08 16.40
C GLY A 120 16.68 -2.54 15.94
N GLY A 121 15.52 -3.10 15.59
CA GLY A 121 15.31 -4.48 15.16
C GLY A 121 14.08 -4.62 14.28
N ASN A 122 13.53 -5.82 14.19
CA ASN A 122 12.36 -6.12 13.37
C ASN A 122 11.09 -5.44 13.90
N ILE A 123 10.22 -5.00 12.99
CA ILE A 123 8.84 -4.64 13.29
C ILE A 123 7.99 -5.89 13.06
N VAL A 124 7.37 -6.39 14.12
CA VAL A 124 6.44 -7.53 14.05
C VAL A 124 5.03 -6.97 13.99
N ILE A 125 4.34 -7.25 12.90
CA ILE A 125 2.93 -6.92 12.72
C ILE A 125 2.11 -8.16 13.12
N PRO A 126 1.02 -8.04 13.90
CA PRO A 126 0.16 -9.16 14.24
C PRO A 126 -0.36 -9.88 12.99
N ASP A 127 -0.71 -11.16 13.13
CA ASP A 127 -1.39 -11.92 12.07
C ASP A 127 -2.63 -11.18 11.57
N ALA A 128 -2.78 -11.09 10.26
CA ALA A 128 -3.80 -10.28 9.58
C ALA A 128 -3.70 -8.76 9.88
N GLY A 129 -2.52 -8.28 10.26
CA GLY A 129 -2.26 -6.85 10.49
C GLY A 129 -2.01 -6.07 9.21
N ASN A 130 -2.18 -4.76 9.27
CA ASN A 130 -2.09 -3.84 8.15
C ASN A 130 -1.05 -2.74 8.40
N ILE A 131 -0.51 -2.20 7.32
CA ILE A 131 0.31 -0.98 7.29
C ILE A 131 -0.31 -0.03 6.28
N GLY A 132 -0.63 1.18 6.69
CA GLY A 132 -1.29 2.15 5.82
C GLY A 132 -1.11 3.59 6.26
N SER A 133 -1.77 4.49 5.55
CA SER A 133 -1.90 5.90 5.90
C SER A 133 -3.20 6.16 6.68
N ALA A 134 -3.41 7.37 7.16
CA ALA A 134 -4.64 7.73 7.87
C ALA A 134 -5.92 7.59 7.01
N SER A 135 -5.78 7.74 5.68
CA SER A 135 -6.89 7.63 4.73
C SER A 135 -6.98 6.28 4.01
N ASP A 136 -5.94 5.43 4.14
CA ASP A 136 -5.86 4.10 3.54
C ASP A 136 -5.08 3.20 4.52
N THR A 137 -5.80 2.61 5.46
CA THR A 137 -5.21 1.90 6.61
C THR A 137 -4.71 0.50 6.27
N ASP A 138 -5.03 -0.02 5.09
CA ASP A 138 -4.71 -1.36 4.63
C ASP A 138 -3.93 -1.40 3.30
N ALA A 139 -3.21 -0.31 2.98
CA ALA A 139 -2.38 -0.21 1.79
C ALA A 139 -1.44 -1.40 1.61
N ILE A 140 -0.94 -1.95 2.72
CA ILE A 140 -0.21 -3.21 2.79
C ILE A 140 -0.87 -4.08 3.86
N SER A 141 -1.35 -5.24 3.50
CA SER A 141 -1.88 -6.24 4.43
C SER A 141 -0.99 -7.49 4.48
N ILE A 142 -0.87 -8.07 5.67
CA ILE A 142 -0.10 -9.30 5.90
C ILE A 142 -1.09 -10.36 6.37
N SER A 143 -1.27 -11.42 5.56
CA SER A 143 -2.17 -12.52 5.93
C SER A 143 -1.62 -13.31 7.13
N SER A 144 -2.44 -14.12 7.76
CA SER A 144 -2.01 -15.05 8.83
C SER A 144 -0.96 -16.07 8.39
N GLY A 145 -0.85 -16.33 7.09
CA GLY A 145 0.21 -17.15 6.48
C GLY A 145 1.45 -16.38 6.06
N GLY A 146 1.57 -15.08 6.41
CA GLY A 146 2.73 -14.25 6.09
C GLY A 146 2.78 -13.72 4.64
N VAL A 147 1.71 -13.88 3.87
CA VAL A 147 1.65 -13.32 2.50
C VAL A 147 1.41 -11.83 2.58
N VAL A 148 2.26 -11.05 1.92
CA VAL A 148 2.13 -9.60 1.79
C VAL A 148 1.27 -9.27 0.58
N ASN A 149 0.20 -8.52 0.77
CA ASN A 149 -0.68 -8.02 -0.28
C ASN A 149 -0.63 -6.48 -0.30
N PHE A 150 -0.55 -5.92 -1.49
CA PHE A 150 -0.72 -4.48 -1.71
C PHE A 150 -2.13 -4.26 -2.26
N THR A 151 -2.93 -3.41 -1.61
CA THR A 151 -4.29 -3.08 -2.08
C THR A 151 -4.27 -2.25 -3.35
N GLN A 152 -3.19 -1.49 -3.55
CA GLN A 152 -2.91 -0.75 -4.76
C GLN A 152 -1.63 -1.30 -5.41
N SER A 153 -1.58 -1.30 -6.73
CA SER A 153 -0.33 -1.64 -7.43
C SER A 153 0.77 -0.65 -7.01
N PRO A 154 1.95 -1.14 -6.57
CA PRO A 154 3.06 -0.27 -6.22
C PRO A 154 3.42 0.62 -7.41
N THR A 155 3.33 1.94 -7.24
CA THR A 155 3.80 2.90 -8.24
C THR A 155 5.32 3.03 -8.17
N GLY A 156 5.99 2.97 -9.34
CA GLY A 156 7.46 3.07 -9.41
C GLY A 156 8.23 1.77 -9.26
N GLY A 157 7.54 0.61 -9.24
CA GLY A 157 8.20 -0.69 -9.45
C GLY A 157 8.65 -0.86 -10.90
N PRO A 158 9.66 -1.72 -11.18
CA PRO A 158 10.16 -1.92 -12.55
C PRO A 158 9.10 -2.52 -13.49
N LEU A 159 8.06 -3.16 -12.95
CA LEU A 159 6.94 -3.75 -13.70
C LEU A 159 5.65 -3.68 -12.87
N VAL A 160 4.66 -2.96 -13.33
CA VAL A 160 3.34 -2.84 -12.66
C VAL A 160 2.29 -3.62 -13.43
N LYS A 161 1.66 -4.61 -12.79
CA LYS A 161 0.58 -5.39 -13.41
C LYS A 161 -0.67 -4.53 -13.52
N LEU A 162 -1.16 -4.33 -14.74
CA LEU A 162 -2.33 -3.50 -15.05
C LEU A 162 -3.57 -4.34 -15.36
N VAL A 163 -3.39 -5.49 -16.03
CA VAL A 163 -4.47 -6.39 -16.44
C VAL A 163 -4.06 -7.83 -16.22
N ASP A 164 -5.02 -8.65 -15.81
CA ASP A 164 -4.95 -10.11 -15.79
C ASP A 164 -6.36 -10.62 -16.11
N GLN A 165 -6.60 -10.97 -17.37
CA GLN A 165 -7.95 -11.23 -17.87
C GLN A 165 -8.00 -12.48 -18.74
N ALA A 166 -9.06 -13.27 -18.59
CA ALA A 166 -9.40 -14.30 -19.55
C ALA A 166 -10.07 -13.70 -20.80
N ILE A 167 -9.77 -14.24 -21.96
CA ILE A 167 -10.40 -13.91 -23.23
C ILE A 167 -11.43 -14.99 -23.53
N SER A 168 -12.68 -14.56 -23.75
CA SER A 168 -13.79 -15.48 -24.03
C SER A 168 -14.04 -15.61 -25.54
N THR A 169 -14.68 -16.70 -25.93
CA THR A 169 -15.03 -17.02 -27.33
C THR A 169 -15.99 -16.04 -28.01
N SER A 170 -16.59 -15.12 -27.25
CA SER A 170 -17.53 -14.14 -27.83
C SER A 170 -16.85 -12.95 -28.51
N ASP A 171 -15.54 -12.80 -28.36
CA ASP A 171 -14.81 -11.62 -28.81
C ASP A 171 -13.85 -11.98 -29.96
N GLY A 172 -14.27 -11.70 -31.20
CA GLY A 172 -13.35 -11.75 -32.37
C GLY A 172 -12.26 -10.68 -32.31
N THR A 173 -12.39 -9.70 -31.40
CA THR A 173 -11.43 -8.63 -31.15
C THR A 173 -11.23 -8.43 -29.66
N PHE A 174 -9.97 -8.19 -29.26
CA PHE A 174 -9.59 -7.82 -27.92
C PHE A 174 -8.89 -6.46 -27.94
N VAL A 175 -9.40 -5.48 -27.18
CA VAL A 175 -8.88 -4.12 -27.17
C VAL A 175 -8.32 -3.77 -25.81
N VAL A 176 -7.06 -3.35 -25.78
CA VAL A 176 -6.45 -2.66 -24.63
C VAL A 176 -6.48 -1.18 -24.94
N ASN A 177 -7.32 -0.44 -24.24
CA ASN A 177 -7.63 0.96 -24.52
C ASN A 177 -6.81 1.94 -23.66
N ASN A 178 -7.15 3.22 -23.72
CA ASN A 178 -6.50 4.32 -23.02
C ASN A 178 -6.67 4.29 -21.48
N SER A 179 -7.55 3.45 -20.94
CA SER A 179 -7.61 3.22 -19.49
C SER A 179 -6.33 2.56 -18.97
N PHE A 180 -5.64 1.81 -19.81
CA PHE A 180 -4.40 1.11 -19.51
C PHE A 180 -3.19 1.71 -20.22
N ILE A 181 -3.31 1.99 -21.55
CA ILE A 181 -2.23 2.58 -22.34
C ILE A 181 -2.41 4.12 -22.35
N ASN A 182 -1.72 4.78 -21.44
CA ASN A 182 -1.84 6.21 -21.20
C ASN A 182 -0.46 6.86 -20.94
N SER A 183 -0.44 8.07 -20.39
CA SER A 183 0.80 8.81 -20.13
C SER A 183 1.55 8.36 -18.86
N THR A 184 1.10 7.31 -18.16
CA THR A 184 1.72 6.87 -16.91
C THR A 184 3.00 6.07 -17.14
N TYR A 185 3.05 5.27 -18.21
CA TYR A 185 4.17 4.39 -18.52
C TYR A 185 4.68 4.65 -19.94
N ASP A 186 5.99 4.54 -20.13
CA ASP A 186 6.62 4.72 -21.44
C ASP A 186 6.57 3.47 -22.29
N SER A 187 6.43 2.31 -21.66
CA SER A 187 6.41 1.01 -22.32
C SER A 187 5.48 0.03 -21.62
N TYR A 188 5.02 -0.97 -22.38
CA TYR A 188 4.11 -2.00 -21.88
C TYR A 188 4.54 -3.38 -22.30
N LEU A 189 4.59 -4.32 -21.33
CA LEU A 189 4.83 -5.74 -21.58
C LEU A 189 3.49 -6.47 -21.67
N PHE A 190 3.30 -7.19 -22.76
CA PHE A 190 2.16 -8.04 -23.04
C PHE A 190 2.56 -9.51 -22.87
N LEU A 191 1.75 -10.25 -22.12
CA LEU A 191 1.78 -11.71 -22.09
C LEU A 191 0.44 -12.22 -22.60
N TYR A 192 0.45 -12.96 -23.68
CA TYR A 192 -0.76 -13.39 -24.37
C TYR A 192 -0.72 -14.89 -24.61
N GLU A 193 -1.72 -15.60 -24.12
CA GLU A 193 -1.93 -17.03 -24.34
C GLU A 193 -3.17 -17.21 -25.20
N ILE A 194 -3.04 -17.97 -26.28
CA ILE A 194 -4.13 -18.37 -27.18
C ILE A 194 -4.39 -19.84 -26.95
N HIS A 195 -5.57 -20.20 -26.47
CA HIS A 195 -5.88 -21.58 -26.15
C HIS A 195 -6.51 -22.29 -27.35
N THR A 196 -7.51 -21.66 -27.98
CA THR A 196 -8.21 -22.20 -29.16
C THR A 196 -8.78 -21.07 -29.99
N SER A 197 -8.80 -21.23 -31.30
CA SER A 197 -9.62 -20.45 -32.23
C SER A 197 -10.94 -21.21 -32.51
N THR A 198 -11.98 -20.51 -32.95
CA THR A 198 -13.23 -21.13 -33.40
C THR A 198 -13.18 -21.52 -34.87
N GLU A 199 -12.24 -20.99 -35.60
CA GLU A 199 -12.02 -21.24 -37.03
C GLU A 199 -10.57 -21.60 -37.28
N ASP A 200 -10.34 -22.44 -38.25
CA ASP A 200 -9.04 -22.86 -38.71
C ASP A 200 -8.36 -21.81 -39.59
N GLU A 201 -7.06 -21.91 -39.75
CA GLU A 201 -6.27 -21.08 -40.66
C GLU A 201 -6.43 -19.56 -40.38
N ARG A 202 -6.27 -19.12 -39.11
CA ARG A 202 -6.45 -17.72 -38.72
C ARG A 202 -5.17 -17.07 -38.23
N GLN A 203 -4.89 -15.89 -38.78
CA GLN A 203 -3.76 -15.05 -38.36
C GLN A 203 -4.15 -14.11 -37.23
N LEU A 204 -3.29 -13.98 -36.25
CA LEU A 204 -3.43 -12.94 -35.22
C LEU A 204 -2.92 -11.60 -35.77
N GLN A 205 -3.81 -10.64 -35.85
CA GLN A 205 -3.59 -9.31 -36.37
C GLN A 205 -3.59 -8.26 -35.25
N VAL A 206 -2.82 -7.18 -35.46
CA VAL A 206 -2.68 -6.06 -34.54
C VAL A 206 -2.93 -4.76 -35.25
N LYS A 207 -3.64 -3.83 -34.55
CA LYS A 207 -3.82 -2.42 -34.95
C LYS A 207 -3.58 -1.51 -33.76
N PHE A 208 -3.11 -0.30 -34.03
CA PHE A 208 -2.90 0.70 -32.99
C PHE A 208 -4.01 1.76 -32.97
N TYR A 209 -4.31 2.28 -31.78
CA TYR A 209 -5.10 3.47 -31.58
C TYR A 209 -4.14 4.65 -31.36
N LEU A 210 -4.15 5.61 -32.27
CA LEU A 210 -3.24 6.76 -32.25
C LEU A 210 -3.99 8.07 -32.11
N THR A 211 -3.34 9.04 -31.46
CA THR A 211 -3.83 10.42 -31.31
C THR A 211 -2.66 11.40 -31.31
N THR A 212 -2.95 12.64 -31.69
CA THR A 212 -2.01 13.77 -31.55
C THR A 212 -2.05 14.42 -30.16
N THR A 213 -2.98 13.99 -29.30
CA THR A 213 -3.17 14.54 -27.95
C THR A 213 -2.44 13.72 -26.91
N ALA A 214 -1.59 14.35 -26.09
CA ALA A 214 -0.76 13.69 -25.10
C ALA A 214 -1.55 13.00 -23.96
N SER A 215 -2.75 13.47 -23.62
CA SER A 215 -3.58 12.90 -22.55
C SER A 215 -5.07 13.08 -22.81
N GLY A 216 -5.88 12.18 -22.23
CA GLY A 216 -7.34 12.30 -22.18
C GLY A 216 -8.10 11.81 -23.41
N ASP A 217 -7.40 11.54 -24.53
CA ASP A 217 -8.01 11.05 -25.76
C ASP A 217 -7.82 9.53 -25.90
N ALA A 218 -8.87 8.83 -26.33
CA ALA A 218 -8.83 7.39 -26.59
C ALA A 218 -8.07 7.03 -27.88
N GLY A 219 -7.76 8.01 -28.72
CA GLY A 219 -7.21 7.79 -30.03
C GLY A 219 -8.22 7.19 -31.02
N SER A 220 -7.81 7.10 -32.26
CA SER A 220 -8.56 6.45 -33.33
C SER A 220 -7.79 5.24 -33.85
N ILE A 221 -8.52 4.18 -34.20
CA ILE A 221 -7.91 3.01 -34.84
C ILE A 221 -7.39 3.40 -36.20
N ILE A 222 -6.16 3.03 -36.49
CA ILE A 222 -5.55 3.32 -37.78
C ILE A 222 -6.02 2.29 -38.80
N SER A 223 -6.61 2.77 -39.86
CA SER A 223 -7.02 2.01 -41.03
C SER A 223 -6.18 2.41 -42.23
N GLY A 224 -6.06 1.54 -43.21
CA GLY A 224 -5.20 1.76 -44.37
C GLY A 224 -3.80 1.13 -44.19
N ASN A 225 -3.00 1.21 -45.28
CA ASN A 225 -1.70 0.51 -45.33
C ASN A 225 -0.58 1.30 -44.63
N HIS A 226 -0.72 1.47 -43.33
CA HIS A 226 0.22 2.25 -42.52
C HIS A 226 0.96 1.42 -41.47
N HIS A 227 0.61 0.12 -41.28
CA HIS A 227 1.32 -0.76 -40.44
C HIS A 227 2.45 -1.44 -41.21
N SER A 228 3.67 -1.28 -40.72
CA SER A 228 4.82 -2.03 -41.17
C SER A 228 5.07 -3.20 -40.23
N TYR A 229 5.20 -4.40 -40.75
CA TYR A 229 5.51 -5.55 -39.91
C TYR A 229 6.52 -6.48 -40.53
N GLY A 230 7.32 -7.11 -39.70
CA GLY A 230 8.28 -8.13 -40.06
C GLY A 230 8.18 -9.31 -39.11
N ASN A 231 8.07 -10.49 -39.66
CA ASN A 231 8.02 -11.73 -38.90
C ASN A 231 9.10 -12.69 -39.37
N SER A 232 9.71 -13.40 -38.44
CA SER A 232 10.54 -14.54 -38.74
C SER A 232 10.08 -15.73 -37.91
N GLN A 233 10.07 -16.90 -38.52
CA GLN A 233 9.54 -18.12 -37.96
C GLN A 233 10.47 -19.27 -38.20
N LEU A 234 10.67 -20.10 -37.18
CA LEU A 234 11.29 -21.41 -37.28
C LEU A 234 10.23 -22.44 -36.93
N GLY A 235 9.86 -23.27 -37.87
CA GLY A 235 8.92 -24.36 -37.69
C GLY A 235 9.56 -25.70 -37.91
N MET A 236 9.08 -26.72 -37.23
CA MET A 236 9.41 -28.12 -37.46
C MET A 236 8.15 -28.87 -37.90
N ASN A 237 8.10 -29.30 -39.11
CA ASN A 237 7.15 -30.30 -39.55
C ASN A 237 7.89 -31.65 -39.62
N SER A 238 7.32 -32.65 -39.04
CA SER A 238 7.72 -34.06 -38.92
C SER A 238 9.18 -34.48 -39.23
N SER A 239 9.96 -33.75 -40.03
CA SER A 239 11.36 -34.07 -40.36
C SER A 239 12.23 -32.91 -40.85
N THR A 240 11.68 -31.69 -41.03
CA THR A 240 12.45 -30.59 -41.65
C THR A 240 12.18 -29.29 -40.93
N ALA A 241 13.24 -28.60 -40.49
CA ALA A 241 13.13 -27.22 -39.99
C ALA A 241 12.99 -26.25 -41.17
N ALA A 242 11.95 -25.42 -41.16
CA ALA A 242 11.74 -24.39 -42.16
C ALA A 242 11.84 -23.00 -41.53
N TYR A 243 12.56 -22.08 -42.20
CA TYR A 243 12.65 -20.69 -41.84
C TYR A 243 11.81 -19.86 -42.81
N ARG A 244 10.91 -19.01 -42.30
CA ARG A 244 10.17 -18.02 -43.07
C ARG A 244 10.43 -16.63 -42.52
N SER A 245 10.55 -15.64 -43.42
CA SER A 245 10.61 -14.23 -43.09
C SER A 245 9.67 -13.47 -44.01
N GLN A 246 8.86 -12.62 -43.43
CA GLN A 246 7.91 -11.76 -44.16
C GLN A 246 8.10 -10.32 -43.70
N ASN A 247 7.98 -9.40 -44.64
CA ASN A 247 8.03 -7.96 -44.40
C ASN A 247 7.01 -7.28 -45.32
N TYR A 248 5.97 -6.71 -44.71
CA TYR A 248 4.85 -6.12 -45.43
C TYR A 248 4.40 -4.78 -44.85
N THR A 249 3.76 -3.97 -45.68
CA THR A 249 2.98 -2.82 -45.26
C THR A 249 1.48 -3.11 -45.50
N SER A 250 0.67 -3.00 -44.46
CA SER A 250 -0.74 -3.39 -44.47
C SER A 250 -1.60 -2.50 -43.61
N SER A 251 -2.91 -2.68 -43.65
CA SER A 251 -3.87 -2.07 -42.72
C SER A 251 -3.85 -2.67 -41.31
N TYR A 252 -3.00 -3.67 -41.08
CA TYR A 252 -2.76 -4.33 -39.78
C TYR A 252 -1.34 -4.91 -39.76
N GLY A 253 -0.78 -5.13 -38.56
CA GLY A 253 0.38 -5.96 -38.37
C GLY A 253 -0.03 -7.40 -38.11
N VAL A 254 0.81 -8.36 -38.47
CA VAL A 254 0.60 -9.80 -38.20
C VAL A 254 1.60 -10.27 -37.17
N ILE A 255 1.12 -11.00 -36.17
CA ILE A 255 1.92 -11.70 -35.18
C ILE A 255 2.04 -13.17 -35.60
N GLY A 256 3.25 -13.59 -35.93
CA GLY A 256 3.52 -14.90 -36.57
C GLY A 256 3.43 -14.82 -38.09
N THR A 257 3.97 -15.81 -38.76
CA THR A 257 3.99 -15.88 -40.23
C THR A 257 3.02 -16.90 -40.81
N ASP A 258 2.40 -17.68 -39.94
CA ASP A 258 1.49 -18.76 -40.26
C ASP A 258 0.20 -18.68 -39.47
N GLU A 259 -0.73 -19.56 -39.75
CA GLU A 259 -2.07 -19.58 -39.25
C GLU A 259 -2.18 -20.49 -38.02
N ILE A 260 -3.00 -20.09 -37.07
CA ILE A 260 -3.25 -20.83 -35.83
C ILE A 260 -4.47 -21.74 -36.08
N GLY A 261 -4.37 -22.99 -35.69
CA GLY A 261 -5.43 -23.95 -35.85
C GLY A 261 -6.54 -23.86 -34.80
N ASN A 262 -7.59 -24.65 -34.98
CA ASN A 262 -8.78 -24.67 -34.14
C ASN A 262 -8.96 -25.96 -33.30
N THR A 263 -8.06 -26.91 -33.43
CA THR A 263 -8.12 -28.20 -32.74
C THR A 263 -7.49 -28.16 -31.35
N THR A 264 -7.90 -29.04 -30.46
CA THR A 264 -7.30 -29.16 -29.13
C THR A 264 -5.79 -29.42 -29.20
N GLY A 265 -5.00 -28.53 -28.58
CA GLY A 265 -3.53 -28.56 -28.64
C GLY A 265 -2.95 -27.62 -29.69
N GLU A 266 -3.76 -27.05 -30.56
CA GLU A 266 -3.41 -25.97 -31.47
C GLU A 266 -3.69 -24.65 -30.77
N GLY A 267 -2.69 -23.93 -30.43
CA GLY A 267 -2.73 -22.69 -29.72
C GLY A 267 -1.33 -22.16 -29.52
N GLY A 268 -1.18 -21.14 -28.71
CA GLY A 268 0.15 -20.59 -28.55
C GLY A 268 0.24 -19.53 -27.46
N ALA A 269 1.44 -19.04 -27.31
CA ALA A 269 1.70 -17.94 -26.42
C ALA A 269 2.76 -17.02 -27.00
N PHE A 270 2.65 -15.74 -26.74
CA PHE A 270 3.69 -14.80 -27.05
C PHE A 270 3.82 -13.74 -25.93
N HIS A 271 4.96 -13.11 -25.91
CA HIS A 271 5.17 -11.88 -25.20
C HIS A 271 5.71 -10.81 -26.16
N GLY A 272 5.32 -9.57 -25.88
CA GLY A 272 5.77 -8.44 -26.68
C GLY A 272 5.85 -7.17 -25.86
N ILE A 273 6.70 -6.25 -26.28
CA ILE A 273 6.85 -4.93 -25.67
C ILE A 273 6.33 -3.90 -26.64
N LEU A 274 5.33 -3.12 -26.20
CA LEU A 274 4.85 -1.94 -26.87
C LEU A 274 5.68 -0.75 -26.37
N GLN A 275 6.32 -0.06 -27.30
CA GLN A 275 7.27 1.01 -27.03
C GLN A 275 6.86 2.31 -27.75
N ASN A 276 7.45 3.42 -27.30
CA ASN A 276 7.22 4.75 -27.89
C ASN A 276 5.76 5.22 -27.81
N VAL A 277 5.06 4.84 -26.73
CA VAL A 277 3.63 5.18 -26.60
C VAL A 277 3.41 6.64 -26.19
N ASN A 278 4.38 7.26 -25.51
CA ASN A 278 4.31 8.61 -24.94
C ASN A 278 5.27 9.60 -25.60
N THR A 279 5.86 9.26 -26.73
CA THR A 279 6.75 10.15 -27.47
C THR A 279 6.19 10.43 -28.87
N THR A 280 6.50 11.62 -29.37
CA THR A 280 6.28 12.02 -30.78
C THR A 280 7.57 12.02 -31.59
N ASP A 281 8.68 11.61 -30.99
CA ASP A 281 10.00 11.59 -31.62
C ASP A 281 10.27 10.29 -32.40
N ALA A 282 9.49 9.26 -32.12
CA ALA A 282 9.57 7.96 -32.77
C ALA A 282 8.18 7.32 -32.91
N PRO A 283 7.92 6.57 -34.00
CA PRO A 283 6.67 5.86 -34.15
C PRO A 283 6.53 4.73 -33.11
N VAL A 284 5.27 4.42 -32.77
CA VAL A 284 4.97 3.28 -31.91
C VAL A 284 5.47 1.98 -32.55
N ALA A 285 6.00 1.09 -31.72
CA ALA A 285 6.45 -0.22 -32.12
C ALA A 285 6.02 -1.29 -31.10
N PHE A 286 5.62 -2.45 -31.61
CA PHE A 286 5.29 -3.63 -30.82
C PHE A 286 6.17 -4.80 -31.29
N ASN A 287 7.10 -5.21 -30.42
CA ASN A 287 8.13 -6.21 -30.74
C ASN A 287 8.01 -7.36 -29.78
N GLY A 288 8.17 -8.59 -30.27
CA GLY A 288 8.09 -9.74 -29.41
C GLY A 288 8.47 -11.06 -30.04
N GLN A 289 8.22 -12.11 -29.28
CA GLN A 289 8.45 -13.49 -29.68
C GLN A 289 7.44 -14.42 -29.02
N GLY A 290 7.28 -15.60 -29.61
CA GLY A 290 6.37 -16.60 -29.08
C GLY A 290 6.48 -17.93 -29.80
N SER A 291 5.51 -18.78 -29.51
CA SER A 291 5.33 -20.06 -30.20
C SER A 291 3.85 -20.37 -30.34
N PHE A 292 3.51 -21.11 -31.38
CA PHE A 292 2.16 -21.66 -31.58
C PHE A 292 2.24 -23.00 -32.31
N SER A 293 1.13 -23.71 -32.29
CA SER A 293 0.91 -24.85 -33.18
C SER A 293 -0.04 -24.42 -34.29
N ASP A 294 0.33 -24.73 -35.53
CA ASP A 294 -0.48 -24.46 -36.71
C ASP A 294 -1.61 -25.47 -36.90
N GLU A 295 -2.36 -25.31 -37.99
CA GLU A 295 -3.47 -26.17 -38.42
C GLU A 295 -3.10 -27.62 -38.65
N ASP A 296 -1.82 -27.88 -38.95
CA ASP A 296 -1.24 -29.22 -39.12
C ASP A 296 -0.62 -29.79 -37.82
N ALA A 297 -0.85 -29.15 -36.68
CA ALA A 297 -0.26 -29.43 -35.36
C ALA A 297 1.29 -29.35 -35.33
N ASN A 298 1.89 -28.60 -36.22
CA ASN A 298 3.33 -28.36 -36.20
C ASN A 298 3.67 -27.23 -35.22
N HIS A 299 4.67 -27.46 -34.39
CA HIS A 299 5.12 -26.45 -33.41
C HIS A 299 6.06 -25.43 -34.08
N LYS A 300 5.75 -24.16 -33.89
CA LYS A 300 6.48 -23.05 -34.52
C LYS A 300 6.89 -22.03 -33.48
N ALA A 301 8.13 -21.58 -33.51
CA ALA A 301 8.65 -20.45 -32.78
C ALA A 301 8.78 -19.25 -33.72
N PHE A 302 8.45 -18.06 -33.26
CA PHE A 302 8.47 -16.85 -34.08
C PHE A 302 8.97 -15.64 -33.31
N THR A 303 9.48 -14.67 -34.06
CA THR A 303 9.67 -13.29 -33.62
C THR A 303 8.84 -12.37 -34.50
N PHE A 304 8.40 -11.24 -33.95
CA PHE A 304 7.63 -10.28 -34.70
C PHE A 304 8.04 -8.85 -34.38
N HIS A 305 7.83 -7.99 -35.34
CA HIS A 305 7.88 -6.53 -35.22
C HIS A 305 6.69 -5.95 -35.95
N VAL A 306 5.90 -5.12 -35.26
CA VAL A 306 4.80 -4.33 -35.81
C VAL A 306 5.05 -2.89 -35.44
N GLY A 307 5.14 -2.01 -36.43
CA GLY A 307 5.32 -0.58 -36.23
C GLY A 307 4.41 0.24 -37.15
N MET A 308 4.40 1.54 -36.94
CA MET A 308 3.71 2.47 -37.80
C MET A 308 4.67 3.10 -38.83
N ASP A 309 4.12 3.49 -39.95
CA ASP A 309 4.85 4.28 -40.98
C ASP A 309 5.39 5.58 -40.37
N PRO A 310 6.72 5.74 -40.28
CA PRO A 310 7.32 6.91 -39.65
C PRO A 310 7.09 8.21 -40.44
N GLY A 311 6.83 8.13 -41.74
CA GLY A 311 6.54 9.29 -42.56
C GLY A 311 5.20 9.95 -42.27
N THR A 312 4.23 9.15 -41.76
CA THR A 312 2.86 9.61 -41.50
C THR A 312 2.54 9.73 -40.02
N TYR A 313 3.08 8.82 -39.19
CA TYR A 313 2.66 8.66 -37.80
C TYR A 313 3.79 8.86 -36.77
N SER A 314 4.86 9.55 -37.13
CA SER A 314 5.96 9.85 -36.18
C SER A 314 5.55 10.81 -35.05
N ALA A 315 4.52 11.65 -35.27
CA ALA A 315 4.06 12.66 -34.31
C ALA A 315 2.79 12.24 -33.53
N TYR A 316 2.61 10.96 -33.26
CA TYR A 316 1.41 10.45 -32.63
C TYR A 316 1.71 9.67 -31.35
N TYR A 317 0.86 9.84 -30.35
CA TYR A 317 0.84 9.04 -29.13
C TYR A 317 0.01 7.78 -29.34
N CYS A 318 0.46 6.65 -28.79
CA CYS A 318 -0.34 5.42 -28.78
C CYS A 318 -1.24 5.39 -27.53
N ARG A 319 -2.54 5.14 -27.73
CA ARG A 319 -3.53 5.08 -26.65
C ARG A 319 -4.34 3.79 -26.67
N GLY A 320 -3.91 2.83 -27.43
CA GLY A 320 -4.51 1.49 -27.43
C GLY A 320 -3.90 0.58 -28.48
N ILE A 321 -4.14 -0.69 -28.27
CA ILE A 321 -3.78 -1.77 -29.19
C ILE A 321 -4.97 -2.72 -29.30
N LEU A 322 -5.30 -3.09 -30.52
CA LEU A 322 -6.33 -4.06 -30.84
C LEU A 322 -5.66 -5.33 -31.35
N PHE A 323 -6.07 -6.47 -30.77
CA PHE A 323 -5.77 -7.79 -31.27
C PHE A 323 -7.02 -8.39 -31.89
N GLN A 324 -6.92 -8.93 -33.08
CA GLN A 324 -8.03 -9.61 -33.76
C GLN A 324 -7.49 -10.81 -34.55
N PHE A 325 -8.31 -11.84 -34.73
CA PHE A 325 -8.05 -12.84 -35.72
C PHE A 325 -8.54 -12.38 -37.11
N SER A 326 -7.95 -12.91 -38.16
CA SER A 326 -8.39 -12.63 -39.54
C SER A 326 -9.82 -13.15 -39.82
N GLY A 327 -10.38 -13.93 -38.93
CA GLY A 327 -11.76 -14.45 -38.83
C GLY A 327 -11.91 -15.22 -37.54
N GLY A 328 -13.17 -15.58 -37.18
CA GLY A 328 -13.44 -16.36 -36.00
C GLY A 328 -13.24 -15.64 -34.67
N GLN A 329 -13.25 -16.41 -33.63
CA GLN A 329 -13.10 -15.99 -32.24
C GLN A 329 -12.05 -16.88 -31.56
N HIS A 330 -11.52 -16.46 -30.42
CA HIS A 330 -10.54 -17.24 -29.69
C HIS A 330 -10.76 -17.16 -28.18
N THR A 331 -10.20 -18.12 -27.47
CA THR A 331 -10.07 -18.10 -26.02
C THR A 331 -8.60 -17.97 -25.63
N GLY A 332 -8.37 -17.48 -24.41
CA GLY A 332 -7.01 -17.37 -23.93
C GLY A 332 -6.91 -16.60 -22.62
N LYS A 333 -5.71 -16.17 -22.35
CA LYS A 333 -5.40 -15.29 -21.22
C LYS A 333 -4.52 -14.14 -21.67
N PHE A 334 -4.71 -13.04 -21.02
CA PHE A 334 -3.97 -11.82 -21.29
C PHE A 334 -3.49 -11.16 -20.00
N LYS A 335 -2.22 -10.78 -19.96
CA LYS A 335 -1.67 -9.96 -18.89
C LYS A 335 -0.94 -8.78 -19.47
N LEU A 336 -1.11 -7.62 -18.84
CA LEU A 336 -0.46 -6.38 -19.19
C LEU A 336 0.31 -5.81 -18.01
N TYR A 337 1.52 -5.36 -18.29
CA TYR A 337 2.35 -4.66 -17.32
C TYR A 337 2.85 -3.35 -17.93
N GLY A 338 2.85 -2.28 -17.13
CA GLY A 338 3.46 -1.00 -17.49
C GLY A 338 4.83 -0.82 -16.83
N PHE A 339 5.74 -0.12 -17.51
CA PHE A 339 7.07 0.22 -16.97
C PHE A 339 7.67 1.46 -17.66
N ASN A 340 8.58 2.11 -16.95
CA ASN A 340 9.34 3.28 -17.39
C ASN A 340 10.82 2.94 -17.49
#